data_350fe2d49694e84cb9821cd7504ced76
#
_entry.id   350fe2d49694e84cb9821cd7504ced76
#
_cell.length_a   1.000
_cell.length_b   1.000
_cell.length_c   1.000
_cell.angle_alpha   90.00
_cell.angle_beta   90.00
_cell.angle_gamma   90.00
#
_symmetry.space_group_name_H-M   'P 1'
#
loop_
_entity.id
_entity.type
_entity.pdbx_description
1 polymer ?
#
loop_
_entity_poly.entity_id
_entity_poly.type
_entity_poly.pdbx_seq_one_letter_code
_entity_poly.pdbx_strand_id
1 'polypeptide(L)'
;MIIYFKMKVLVIQQRYGIGDMLIFLPYLKAISEKNNVKISLLAKKSSRSSDLFFGENFLDEIINLDASKDGISGFFKLLKEIRKRKFDKVYIFNGSIRYRLLAFFAGIKNIYQYPLFTSKDVIFQTAKVFTETHVDKILSTEPFLSLNNEDILKARKTYNINNETKNIVLGVSASGPTKRWGIENYIKLASQLNENQKCKFFIAAGRKDLEIYRRIQKSKIGANCITMENLLSQIFFPYKNLYLYIGNDTGFMHMX
;
A
#
# COMPACT_ATOMS: atom_id res chain seq x y z
N MET A 1 3.76 2.94 -42.05
CA MET A 1 3.84 3.19 -40.61
C MET A 1 2.97 2.15 -39.88
N ILE A 2 3.60 1.14 -39.27
CA ILE A 2 2.87 0.11 -38.53
C ILE A 2 2.54 0.69 -37.16
N ILE A 3 1.27 0.99 -36.93
CA ILE A 3 0.81 1.45 -35.61
C ILE A 3 0.77 0.22 -34.70
N TYR A 4 1.80 0.05 -33.88
CA TYR A 4 1.80 -0.95 -32.82
C TYR A 4 0.76 -0.55 -31.76
N PHE A 5 -0.39 -1.16 -31.81
CA PHE A 5 -1.38 -1.01 -30.72
C PHE A 5 -0.81 -1.66 -29.48
N LYS A 6 -0.32 -0.85 -28.56
CA LYS A 6 0.20 -1.33 -27.29
C LYS A 6 -0.97 -1.83 -26.44
N MET A 7 -0.95 -3.11 -26.09
CA MET A 7 -1.96 -3.75 -25.23
C MET A 7 -2.11 -2.96 -23.93
N LYS A 8 -3.34 -2.75 -23.50
CA LYS A 8 -3.69 -2.07 -22.25
C LYS A 8 -4.30 -3.04 -21.25
N VAL A 9 -3.71 -3.12 -20.08
CA VAL A 9 -4.09 -4.07 -19.03
C VAL A 9 -4.59 -3.31 -17.80
N LEU A 10 -5.78 -3.66 -17.34
CA LEU A 10 -6.38 -3.14 -16.11
C LEU A 10 -6.29 -4.19 -15.00
N VAL A 11 -5.96 -3.76 -13.80
CA VAL A 11 -6.08 -4.58 -12.59
C VAL A 11 -7.07 -3.89 -11.66
N ILE A 12 -8.03 -4.63 -11.16
CA ILE A 12 -9.03 -4.13 -10.20
C ILE A 12 -8.75 -4.77 -8.84
N GLN A 13 -8.38 -3.94 -7.86
CA GLN A 13 -8.16 -4.35 -6.47
C GLN A 13 -8.80 -3.30 -5.57
N GLN A 14 -9.90 -3.67 -4.91
CA GLN A 14 -10.75 -2.71 -4.20
C GLN A 14 -10.62 -2.75 -2.68
N ARG A 15 -9.57 -3.34 -2.14
CA ARG A 15 -9.37 -3.36 -0.69
C ARG A 15 -9.04 -1.97 -0.16
N TYR A 16 -9.37 -1.74 1.11
CA TYR A 16 -9.35 -0.41 1.70
C TYR A 16 -7.99 0.00 2.28
N GLY A 17 -7.21 -0.97 2.72
CA GLY A 17 -6.06 -0.72 3.56
C GLY A 17 -4.76 -0.52 2.79
N ILE A 18 -3.86 0.27 3.37
CA ILE A 18 -2.49 0.45 2.88
C ILE A 18 -1.75 -0.90 2.91
N GLY A 19 -1.88 -1.64 4.01
CA GLY A 19 -1.24 -2.95 4.17
C GLY A 19 -1.70 -3.95 3.12
N ASP A 20 -3.01 -4.01 2.86
CA ASP A 20 -3.57 -4.87 1.80
C ASP A 20 -2.89 -4.56 0.45
N MET A 21 -2.73 -3.27 0.15
CA MET A 21 -2.16 -2.85 -1.13
C MET A 21 -0.69 -3.24 -1.27
N LEU A 22 0.08 -3.15 -0.19
CA LEU A 22 1.48 -3.57 -0.16
C LEU A 22 1.62 -5.07 -0.43
N ILE A 23 0.74 -5.88 0.16
CA ILE A 23 0.70 -7.33 -0.06
C ILE A 23 0.47 -7.65 -1.55
N PHE A 24 -0.28 -6.80 -2.26
CA PHE A 24 -0.61 -7.00 -3.67
C PHE A 24 0.51 -6.58 -4.65
N LEU A 25 1.55 -5.88 -4.19
CA LEU A 25 2.62 -5.40 -5.07
C LEU A 25 3.27 -6.50 -5.92
N PRO A 26 3.65 -7.67 -5.37
CA PRO A 26 4.23 -8.74 -6.18
C PRO A 26 3.31 -9.23 -7.30
N TYR A 27 2.00 -9.26 -7.04
CA TYR A 27 1.00 -9.72 -8.01
C TYR A 27 0.84 -8.69 -9.15
N LEU A 28 0.80 -7.41 -8.82
CA LEU A 28 0.72 -6.32 -9.80
C LEU A 28 1.94 -6.35 -10.74
N LYS A 29 3.12 -6.50 -10.15
CA LYS A 29 4.38 -6.60 -10.90
C LYS A 29 4.38 -7.82 -11.83
N ALA A 30 3.98 -8.98 -11.33
CA ALA A 30 3.92 -10.22 -12.11
C ALA A 30 2.98 -10.10 -13.32
N ILE A 31 1.83 -9.45 -13.15
CA ILE A 31 0.88 -9.21 -14.24
C ILE A 31 1.50 -8.27 -15.30
N SER A 32 2.18 -7.23 -14.86
CA SER A 32 2.89 -6.31 -15.76
C SER A 32 3.96 -7.06 -16.58
N GLU A 33 4.78 -7.87 -15.91
CA GLU A 33 5.83 -8.68 -16.55
C GLU A 33 5.26 -9.68 -17.55
N LYS A 34 4.21 -10.43 -17.17
CA LYS A 34 3.54 -11.43 -18.04
C LYS A 34 3.02 -10.81 -19.33
N ASN A 35 2.49 -9.60 -19.24
CA ASN A 35 1.91 -8.92 -20.40
C ASN A 35 2.90 -8.00 -21.12
N ASN A 36 4.09 -7.82 -20.55
CA ASN A 36 5.16 -6.92 -21.05
C ASN A 36 4.64 -5.49 -21.28
N VAL A 37 3.81 -5.01 -20.37
CA VAL A 37 3.27 -3.63 -20.41
C VAL A 37 3.10 -3.09 -18.99
N LYS A 38 3.15 -1.77 -18.85
CA LYS A 38 2.73 -1.12 -17.61
C LYS A 38 1.21 -1.31 -17.46
N ILE A 39 0.75 -1.56 -16.23
CA ILE A 39 -0.66 -1.80 -15.94
C ILE A 39 -1.33 -0.55 -15.35
N SER A 40 -2.63 -0.44 -15.57
CA SER A 40 -3.49 0.54 -14.87
C SER A 40 -4.15 -0.16 -13.67
N LEU A 41 -4.13 0.48 -12.52
CA LEU A 41 -4.70 -0.06 -11.28
C LEU A 41 -5.96 0.72 -10.89
N LEU A 42 -7.09 0.02 -10.78
CA LEU A 42 -8.31 0.56 -10.20
C LEU A 42 -8.33 0.17 -8.71
N ALA A 43 -8.24 1.15 -7.82
CA ALA A 43 -8.08 0.94 -6.39
C ALA A 43 -8.89 1.94 -5.57
N LYS A 44 -9.29 1.56 -4.36
CA LYS A 44 -9.95 2.47 -3.42
C LYS A 44 -9.02 3.63 -3.07
N LYS A 45 -9.54 4.84 -3.08
CA LYS A 45 -8.78 6.05 -2.69
C LYS A 45 -8.21 5.91 -1.26
N SER A 46 -8.95 5.25 -0.37
CA SER A 46 -8.52 4.98 1.01
C SER A 46 -7.27 4.11 1.13
N SER A 47 -6.96 3.31 0.11
CA SER A 47 -5.74 2.49 0.08
C SER A 47 -4.47 3.34 -0.10
N ARG A 48 -4.63 4.60 -0.53
CA ARG A 48 -3.55 5.54 -0.79
C ARG A 48 -2.51 5.00 -1.79
N SER A 49 -2.99 4.22 -2.77
CA SER A 49 -2.13 3.59 -3.79
C SER A 49 -1.28 4.61 -4.56
N SER A 50 -1.85 5.79 -4.84
CA SER A 50 -1.13 6.86 -5.55
C SER A 50 0.09 7.35 -4.76
N ASP A 51 0.01 7.36 -3.43
CA ASP A 51 1.13 7.74 -2.56
C ASP A 51 2.13 6.59 -2.42
N LEU A 52 1.61 5.35 -2.31
CA LEU A 52 2.44 4.16 -2.09
C LEU A 52 3.30 3.83 -3.31
N PHE A 53 2.73 3.94 -4.51
CA PHE A 53 3.31 3.35 -5.72
C PHE A 53 3.93 4.37 -6.68
N PHE A 54 4.17 5.59 -6.22
CA PHE A 54 4.71 6.66 -7.06
C PHE A 54 6.08 6.32 -7.69
N GLY A 55 6.86 5.46 -7.03
CA GLY A 55 8.18 5.03 -7.51
C GLY A 55 8.17 3.74 -8.34
N GLU A 56 7.01 3.10 -8.53
CA GLU A 56 6.93 1.80 -9.20
C GLU A 56 6.80 1.95 -10.71
N ASN A 57 7.75 1.41 -11.44
CA ASN A 57 7.85 1.57 -12.90
C ASN A 57 6.92 0.66 -13.70
N PHE A 58 6.27 -0.32 -13.05
CA PHE A 58 5.34 -1.25 -13.72
C PHE A 58 3.91 -0.71 -13.76
N LEU A 59 3.63 0.46 -13.16
CA LEU A 59 2.32 1.11 -13.19
C LEU A 59 2.29 2.25 -14.19
N ASP A 60 1.21 2.32 -14.97
CA ASP A 60 0.94 3.40 -15.92
C ASP A 60 0.09 4.50 -15.26
N GLU A 61 -1.03 4.10 -14.64
CA GLU A 61 -1.91 5.03 -13.94
C GLU A 61 -2.63 4.33 -12.78
N ILE A 62 -3.12 5.12 -11.85
CA ILE A 62 -4.00 4.65 -10.76
C ILE A 62 -5.34 5.37 -10.90
N ILE A 63 -6.40 4.60 -11.08
CA ILE A 63 -7.78 5.08 -11.18
C ILE A 63 -8.41 4.93 -9.80
N ASN A 64 -8.76 6.05 -9.17
CA ASN A 64 -9.27 6.02 -7.81
C ASN A 64 -10.77 5.73 -7.76
N LEU A 65 -11.13 4.75 -6.94
CA LEU A 65 -12.51 4.49 -6.53
C LEU A 65 -12.81 5.32 -5.28
N ASP A 66 -13.65 6.30 -5.46
CA ASP A 66 -14.19 7.12 -4.36
C ASP A 66 -15.71 6.93 -4.27
N ALA A 67 -16.34 7.60 -3.31
CA ALA A 67 -17.77 7.48 -3.05
C ALA A 67 -18.65 7.88 -4.26
N SER A 68 -18.16 8.74 -5.16
CA SER A 68 -18.91 9.14 -6.35
C SER A 68 -19.12 7.99 -7.34
N LYS A 69 -18.35 6.91 -7.18
CA LYS A 69 -18.40 5.71 -8.04
C LYS A 69 -19.17 4.56 -7.39
N ASP A 70 -19.85 4.82 -6.26
CA ASP A 70 -20.70 3.84 -5.59
C ASP A 70 -22.13 3.88 -6.17
N GLY A 71 -22.89 2.82 -5.92
CA GLY A 71 -24.27 2.69 -6.37
C GLY A 71 -24.40 2.57 -7.90
N ILE A 72 -25.61 2.74 -8.39
CA ILE A 72 -25.96 2.58 -9.81
C ILE A 72 -25.39 3.76 -10.63
N SER A 73 -25.62 4.98 -10.18
CA SER A 73 -25.08 6.18 -10.84
C SER A 73 -23.55 6.14 -10.92
N GLY A 74 -22.89 5.74 -9.82
CA GLY A 74 -21.44 5.58 -9.77
C GLY A 74 -20.93 4.51 -10.72
N PHE A 75 -21.71 3.44 -10.91
CA PHE A 75 -21.37 2.38 -11.88
C PHE A 75 -21.26 2.96 -13.30
N PHE A 76 -22.25 3.76 -13.72
CA PHE A 76 -22.23 4.34 -15.07
C PHE A 76 -21.11 5.37 -15.25
N LYS A 77 -20.78 6.14 -14.21
CA LYS A 77 -19.62 7.04 -14.23
C LYS A 77 -18.33 6.26 -14.44
N LEU A 78 -18.14 5.21 -13.64
CA LEU A 78 -16.97 4.36 -13.72
C LEU A 78 -16.90 3.64 -15.08
N LEU A 79 -18.03 3.12 -15.58
CA LEU A 79 -18.13 2.47 -16.88
C LEU A 79 -17.66 3.41 -18.01
N LYS A 80 -18.12 4.65 -18.01
CA LYS A 80 -17.72 5.66 -19.00
C LYS A 80 -16.20 5.90 -18.94
N GLU A 81 -15.67 5.99 -17.72
CA GLU A 81 -14.25 6.22 -17.47
C GLU A 81 -13.38 5.05 -17.96
N ILE A 82 -13.79 3.80 -17.69
CA ILE A 82 -13.05 2.59 -18.09
C ILE A 82 -13.16 2.38 -19.60
N ARG A 83 -14.36 2.53 -20.17
CA ARG A 83 -14.63 2.34 -21.60
C ARG A 83 -13.78 3.28 -22.47
N LYS A 84 -13.61 4.53 -22.03
CA LYS A 84 -12.80 5.54 -22.74
C LYS A 84 -11.33 5.12 -22.86
N ARG A 85 -10.82 4.36 -21.90
CA ARG A 85 -9.42 3.93 -21.88
C ARG A 85 -9.12 2.75 -22.82
N LYS A 86 -10.16 2.02 -23.25
CA LYS A 86 -10.07 0.90 -24.22
C LYS A 86 -9.05 -0.16 -23.76
N PHE A 87 -9.30 -0.76 -22.59
CA PHE A 87 -8.49 -1.87 -22.09
C PHE A 87 -8.76 -3.15 -22.89
N ASP A 88 -7.70 -3.92 -23.13
CA ASP A 88 -7.77 -5.21 -23.85
C ASP A 88 -7.99 -6.37 -22.87
N LYS A 89 -7.51 -6.21 -21.63
CA LYS A 89 -7.44 -7.29 -20.65
C LYS A 89 -7.67 -6.72 -19.24
N VAL A 90 -8.36 -7.47 -18.39
CA VAL A 90 -8.56 -7.09 -16.99
C VAL A 90 -8.37 -8.28 -16.05
N TYR A 91 -7.70 -8.04 -14.92
CA TYR A 91 -7.56 -8.97 -13.81
C TYR A 91 -8.33 -8.40 -12.61
N ILE A 92 -9.36 -9.11 -12.16
CA ILE A 92 -10.28 -8.65 -11.11
C ILE A 92 -10.05 -9.47 -9.84
N PHE A 93 -9.39 -8.87 -8.85
CA PHE A 93 -9.10 -9.48 -7.55
C PHE A 93 -10.32 -9.35 -6.62
N ASN A 94 -11.47 -9.77 -7.11
CA ASN A 94 -12.74 -9.67 -6.38
C ASN A 94 -13.80 -10.55 -7.06
N GLY A 95 -14.64 -11.21 -6.25
CA GLY A 95 -15.72 -12.08 -6.76
C GLY A 95 -17.04 -11.36 -7.04
N SER A 96 -17.07 -10.04 -7.10
CA SER A 96 -18.29 -9.27 -7.33
C SER A 96 -18.70 -9.24 -8.79
N ILE A 97 -19.96 -9.55 -9.04
CA ILE A 97 -20.57 -9.45 -10.37
C ILE A 97 -20.52 -8.01 -10.93
N ARG A 98 -20.53 -7.01 -10.06
CA ARG A 98 -20.44 -5.60 -10.45
C ARG A 98 -19.21 -5.33 -11.35
N TYR A 99 -18.05 -5.84 -10.95
CA TYR A 99 -16.81 -5.62 -11.71
C TYR A 99 -16.76 -6.46 -12.99
N ARG A 100 -17.39 -7.62 -12.97
CA ARG A 100 -17.52 -8.43 -14.18
C ARG A 100 -18.40 -7.73 -15.23
N LEU A 101 -19.53 -7.19 -14.80
CA LEU A 101 -20.41 -6.40 -15.68
C LEU A 101 -19.73 -5.13 -16.17
N LEU A 102 -18.97 -4.46 -15.29
CA LEU A 102 -18.21 -3.27 -15.65
C LEU A 102 -17.25 -3.58 -16.81
N ALA A 103 -16.47 -4.66 -16.69
CA ALA A 103 -15.50 -5.08 -17.69
C ALA A 103 -16.19 -5.45 -19.01
N PHE A 104 -17.28 -6.22 -18.92
CA PHE A 104 -18.06 -6.66 -20.08
C PHE A 104 -18.64 -5.45 -20.85
N PHE A 105 -19.34 -4.56 -20.15
CA PHE A 105 -19.93 -3.37 -20.78
C PHE A 105 -18.89 -2.35 -21.25
N ALA A 106 -17.70 -2.35 -20.66
CA ALA A 106 -16.58 -1.53 -21.15
C ALA A 106 -15.97 -2.10 -22.45
N GLY A 107 -16.35 -3.31 -22.86
CA GLY A 107 -15.86 -3.94 -24.08
C GLY A 107 -14.51 -4.64 -23.92
N ILE A 108 -14.14 -4.99 -22.70
CA ILE A 108 -12.87 -5.69 -22.43
C ILE A 108 -13.02 -7.16 -22.84
N LYS A 109 -12.17 -7.63 -23.74
CA LYS A 109 -12.29 -8.98 -24.30
C LYS A 109 -11.82 -10.09 -23.37
N ASN A 110 -10.74 -9.86 -22.66
CA ASN A 110 -10.10 -10.87 -21.80
C ASN A 110 -10.33 -10.51 -20.33
N ILE A 111 -11.25 -11.20 -19.68
CA ILE A 111 -11.65 -10.95 -18.29
C ILE A 111 -11.23 -12.13 -17.43
N TYR A 112 -10.29 -11.90 -16.54
CA TYR A 112 -9.84 -12.85 -15.52
C TYR A 112 -10.33 -12.37 -14.16
N GLN A 113 -10.98 -13.21 -13.40
CA GLN A 113 -11.63 -12.82 -12.15
C GLN A 113 -11.62 -13.96 -11.14
N TYR A 114 -11.57 -13.61 -9.85
CA TYR A 114 -11.87 -14.55 -8.76
C TYR A 114 -13.21 -15.23 -9.04
N PRO A 115 -13.40 -16.47 -8.58
CA PRO A 115 -14.73 -17.10 -8.66
C PRO A 115 -15.80 -16.18 -8.10
N LEU A 116 -16.93 -16.08 -8.80
CA LEU A 116 -18.04 -15.23 -8.35
C LEU A 116 -18.56 -15.72 -7.01
N PHE A 117 -18.90 -14.78 -6.16
CA PHE A 117 -19.42 -15.03 -4.82
C PHE A 117 -18.42 -15.74 -3.89
N THR A 118 -17.14 -15.62 -4.16
CA THR A 118 -16.09 -16.15 -3.29
C THR A 118 -16.23 -15.59 -1.88
N SER A 119 -16.37 -16.47 -0.91
CA SER A 119 -16.40 -16.11 0.50
C SER A 119 -14.99 -15.80 1.01
N LYS A 120 -14.91 -15.39 2.25
CA LYS A 120 -13.76 -14.75 2.92
C LYS A 120 -12.55 -15.68 3.17
N ASP A 121 -11.95 -16.20 2.13
CA ASP A 121 -10.69 -16.93 2.26
C ASP A 121 -9.52 -15.99 2.57
N VAL A 122 -8.42 -16.55 2.99
CA VAL A 122 -7.20 -15.81 3.31
C VAL A 122 -6.78 -14.98 2.10
N ILE A 123 -6.83 -13.69 2.23
CA ILE A 123 -6.75 -12.68 1.18
C ILE A 123 -5.56 -12.90 0.25
N PHE A 124 -4.36 -13.02 0.84
CA PHE A 124 -3.14 -13.14 0.04
C PHE A 124 -2.98 -14.51 -0.59
N GLN A 125 -3.55 -15.56 0.01
CA GLN A 125 -3.50 -16.91 -0.55
C GLN A 125 -4.35 -17.00 -1.82
N THR A 126 -5.56 -16.47 -1.78
CA THR A 126 -6.46 -16.40 -2.94
C THR A 126 -5.82 -15.55 -4.06
N ALA A 127 -5.24 -14.41 -3.71
CA ALA A 127 -4.55 -13.53 -4.65
C ALA A 127 -3.35 -14.22 -5.30
N LYS A 128 -2.56 -14.96 -4.50
CA LYS A 128 -1.40 -15.71 -4.98
C LYS A 128 -1.82 -16.77 -6.01
N VAL A 129 -2.75 -17.63 -5.63
CA VAL A 129 -3.23 -18.72 -6.50
C VAL A 129 -3.81 -18.15 -7.81
N PHE A 130 -4.65 -17.13 -7.71
CA PHE A 130 -5.23 -16.47 -8.89
C PHE A 130 -4.14 -15.92 -9.82
N THR A 131 -3.16 -15.22 -9.26
CA THR A 131 -2.10 -14.62 -10.06
C THR A 131 -1.22 -15.69 -10.70
N GLU A 132 -0.75 -16.67 -9.93
CA GLU A 132 0.11 -17.75 -10.41
C GLU A 132 -0.55 -18.52 -11.56
N THR A 133 -1.87 -18.77 -11.46
CA THR A 133 -2.65 -19.44 -12.52
C THR A 133 -2.61 -18.66 -13.83
N HIS A 134 -2.57 -17.33 -13.76
CA HIS A 134 -2.66 -16.48 -14.95
C HIS A 134 -1.30 -15.95 -15.45
N VAL A 135 -0.25 -16.05 -14.63
CA VAL A 135 1.09 -15.63 -15.08
C VAL A 135 2.04 -16.80 -15.35
N ASP A 136 1.62 -18.03 -15.06
CA ASP A 136 2.38 -19.27 -15.27
C ASP A 136 3.75 -19.26 -14.55
N LYS A 137 3.76 -18.76 -13.32
CA LYS A 137 4.99 -18.56 -12.55
C LYS A 137 4.69 -18.62 -11.06
N ILE A 138 5.54 -19.28 -10.28
CA ILE A 138 5.47 -19.28 -8.83
C ILE A 138 6.01 -17.93 -8.33
N LEU A 139 5.26 -17.28 -7.44
CA LEU A 139 5.56 -15.93 -6.99
C LEU A 139 6.10 -15.91 -5.56
N SER A 140 7.10 -15.08 -5.34
CA SER A 140 7.44 -14.64 -3.98
C SER A 140 6.27 -13.83 -3.43
N THR A 141 5.94 -14.06 -2.18
CA THR A 141 4.89 -13.32 -1.48
C THR A 141 5.46 -12.15 -0.67
N GLU A 142 6.77 -11.95 -0.72
CA GLU A 142 7.42 -10.87 0.02
C GLU A 142 7.07 -9.50 -0.59
N PRO A 143 6.47 -8.60 0.19
CA PRO A 143 6.24 -7.24 -0.29
C PRO A 143 7.56 -6.51 -0.56
N PHE A 144 7.52 -5.56 -1.45
CA PHE A 144 8.66 -4.70 -1.75
C PHE A 144 8.16 -3.29 -2.05
N LEU A 145 9.04 -2.32 -1.95
CA LEU A 145 8.79 -0.94 -2.38
C LEU A 145 10.05 -0.39 -3.03
N SER A 146 9.88 0.23 -4.17
CA SER A 146 11.01 0.87 -4.87
C SER A 146 11.23 2.28 -4.29
N LEU A 147 12.42 2.48 -3.73
CA LEU A 147 12.84 3.79 -3.20
C LEU A 147 14.06 4.23 -4.00
N ASN A 148 14.05 5.45 -4.49
CA ASN A 148 15.20 5.99 -5.19
C ASN A 148 16.25 6.56 -4.22
N ASN A 149 17.50 6.59 -4.64
CA ASN A 149 18.60 7.02 -3.77
C ASN A 149 18.51 8.50 -3.37
N GLU A 150 17.98 9.35 -4.24
CA GLU A 150 17.82 10.79 -3.94
C GLU A 150 16.86 11.00 -2.78
N ASP A 151 15.72 10.30 -2.82
CA ASP A 151 14.71 10.38 -1.76
C ASP A 151 15.26 9.84 -0.43
N ILE A 152 16.04 8.76 -0.48
CA ILE A 152 16.71 8.20 0.70
C ILE A 152 17.69 9.22 1.31
N LEU A 153 18.52 9.84 0.49
CA LEU A 153 19.49 10.84 0.94
C LEU A 153 18.78 12.07 1.52
N LYS A 154 17.73 12.53 0.87
CA LYS A 154 16.90 13.64 1.33
C LYS A 154 16.29 13.34 2.70
N ALA A 155 15.76 12.14 2.88
CA ALA A 155 15.17 11.72 4.16
C ALA A 155 16.23 11.62 5.27
N ARG A 156 17.40 11.06 4.96
CA ARG A 156 18.52 10.99 5.91
C ARG A 156 18.90 12.38 6.42
N LYS A 157 18.97 13.35 5.51
CA LYS A 157 19.29 14.74 5.84
C LYS A 157 18.16 15.39 6.66
N THR A 158 16.91 15.27 6.18
CA THR A 158 15.73 15.88 6.82
C THR A 158 15.55 15.40 8.26
N TYR A 159 15.73 14.11 8.50
CA TYR A 159 15.50 13.49 9.81
C TYR A 159 16.80 13.31 10.62
N ASN A 160 17.93 13.81 10.09
CA ASN A 160 19.25 13.67 10.73
C ASN A 160 19.50 12.18 11.09
N ILE A 161 19.34 11.30 10.11
CA ILE A 161 19.55 9.87 10.29
C ILE A 161 21.05 9.57 10.14
N ASN A 162 21.66 9.04 11.18
CA ASN A 162 23.07 8.67 11.21
C ASN A 162 23.26 7.23 11.71
N ASN A 163 24.46 6.76 11.65
CA ASN A 163 24.79 5.36 12.05
C ASN A 163 25.17 5.25 13.54
N GLU A 164 25.21 6.36 14.26
CA GLU A 164 25.58 6.39 15.67
C GLU A 164 24.39 6.07 16.60
N THR A 165 23.18 6.20 16.07
CA THR A 165 21.94 5.94 16.81
C THR A 165 21.19 4.77 16.19
N LYS A 166 20.50 4.02 17.03
CA LYS A 166 19.57 2.96 16.56
C LYS A 166 18.26 3.62 16.16
N ASN A 167 17.95 3.57 14.86
CA ASN A 167 16.75 4.17 14.29
C ASN A 167 15.59 3.18 14.41
N ILE A 168 14.62 3.47 15.26
CA ILE A 168 13.50 2.56 15.58
C ILE A 168 12.19 3.22 15.19
N VAL A 169 11.37 2.53 14.39
CA VAL A 169 10.01 3.01 14.09
C VAL A 169 9.05 2.40 15.12
N LEU A 170 8.23 3.26 15.72
CA LEU A 170 7.14 2.86 16.62
C LEU A 170 5.81 3.03 15.89
N GLY A 171 5.19 1.94 15.49
CA GLY A 171 3.88 1.90 14.82
C GLY A 171 2.75 1.91 15.82
N VAL A 172 2.45 3.07 16.38
CA VAL A 172 1.55 3.24 17.53
C VAL A 172 0.08 3.28 17.16
N SER A 173 -0.24 3.51 15.90
CA SER A 173 -1.61 3.58 15.38
C SER A 173 -2.18 2.19 15.09
N ALA A 174 -3.50 2.07 15.07
CA ALA A 174 -4.20 0.88 14.59
C ALA A 174 -5.63 1.23 14.19
N SER A 175 -6.20 0.43 13.28
CA SER A 175 -7.56 0.64 12.76
C SER A 175 -8.66 0.43 13.79
N GLY A 176 -8.39 -0.36 14.84
CA GLY A 176 -9.36 -0.65 15.88
C GLY A 176 -8.74 -0.69 17.27
N PRO A 177 -9.55 -0.47 18.31
CA PRO A 177 -9.04 -0.41 19.69
C PRO A 177 -8.43 -1.74 20.16
N THR A 178 -8.94 -2.86 19.70
CA THR A 178 -8.45 -4.20 20.07
C THR A 178 -7.06 -4.50 19.52
N LYS A 179 -6.61 -3.73 18.53
CA LYS A 179 -5.29 -3.87 17.92
C LYS A 179 -4.25 -2.90 18.50
N ARG A 180 -4.61 -2.13 19.53
CA ARG A 180 -3.74 -1.11 20.13
C ARG A 180 -3.09 -1.63 21.40
N TRP A 181 -1.76 -1.65 21.41
CA TRP A 181 -0.98 -2.03 22.62
C TRP A 181 -1.05 -0.95 23.72
N GLY A 182 -1.29 0.29 23.33
CA GLY A 182 -1.39 1.42 24.24
C GLY A 182 -0.12 2.26 24.29
N ILE A 183 -0.32 3.58 24.28
CA ILE A 183 0.79 4.55 24.16
C ILE A 183 1.77 4.49 25.35
N GLU A 184 1.27 4.24 26.56
CA GLU A 184 2.12 4.17 27.76
C GLU A 184 3.10 2.99 27.69
N ASN A 185 2.68 1.88 27.09
CA ASN A 185 3.55 0.72 26.88
C ASN A 185 4.68 1.06 25.90
N TYR A 186 4.37 1.79 24.82
CA TYR A 186 5.39 2.26 23.88
C TYR A 186 6.38 3.21 24.52
N ILE A 187 5.90 4.16 25.35
CA ILE A 187 6.76 5.10 26.06
C ILE A 187 7.69 4.36 27.02
N LYS A 188 7.16 3.39 27.78
CA LYS A 188 7.94 2.55 28.71
C LYS A 188 9.02 1.76 27.97
N LEU A 189 8.64 1.07 26.88
CA LEU A 189 9.56 0.28 26.07
C LEU A 189 10.68 1.17 25.48
N ALA A 190 10.29 2.29 24.87
CA ALA A 190 11.25 3.20 24.25
C ALA A 190 12.24 3.77 25.29
N SER A 191 11.76 4.06 26.51
CA SER A 191 12.61 4.51 27.61
C SER A 191 13.66 3.45 27.95
N GLN A 192 13.23 2.21 28.13
CA GLN A 192 14.13 1.08 28.45
C GLN A 192 15.17 0.86 27.35
N LEU A 193 14.75 0.95 26.08
CA LEU A 193 15.68 0.82 24.95
C LEU A 193 16.72 1.94 24.96
N ASN A 194 16.29 3.17 25.21
CA ASN A 194 17.18 4.33 25.19
C ASN A 194 18.16 4.36 26.38
N GLU A 195 17.83 3.69 27.49
CA GLU A 195 18.75 3.52 28.64
C GLU A 195 19.93 2.63 28.29
N ASN A 196 19.73 1.65 27.43
CA ASN A 196 20.75 0.66 27.07
C ASN A 196 21.59 1.05 25.86
N GLN A 197 21.04 1.88 24.97
CA GLN A 197 21.73 2.30 23.75
C GLN A 197 21.10 3.57 23.21
N LYS A 198 21.88 4.37 22.52
CA LYS A 198 21.41 5.64 21.96
C LYS A 198 20.38 5.38 20.83
N CYS A 199 19.13 5.73 21.08
CA CYS A 199 18.02 5.48 20.17
C CYS A 199 17.39 6.77 19.64
N LYS A 200 16.86 6.69 18.43
CA LYS A 200 16.01 7.68 17.79
C LYS A 200 14.73 6.99 17.36
N PHE A 201 13.59 7.52 17.79
CA PHE A 201 12.29 6.91 17.56
C PHE A 201 11.49 7.68 16.53
N PHE A 202 11.06 7.01 15.48
CA PHE A 202 10.19 7.56 14.44
C PHE A 202 8.76 7.08 14.72
N ILE A 203 7.87 8.02 15.01
CA ILE A 203 6.50 7.69 15.43
C ILE A 203 5.61 7.60 14.19
N ALA A 204 5.20 6.40 13.83
CA ALA A 204 4.29 6.13 12.71
C ALA A 204 2.86 6.05 13.21
N ALA A 205 2.07 7.09 12.90
CA ALA A 205 0.67 7.17 13.29
C ALA A 205 -0.12 7.97 12.25
N GLY A 206 -1.43 7.79 12.24
CA GLY A 206 -2.30 8.49 11.31
C GLY A 206 -2.57 9.94 11.72
N ARG A 207 -3.10 10.74 10.80
CA ARG A 207 -3.51 12.13 11.07
C ARG A 207 -4.53 12.25 12.20
N LYS A 208 -5.29 11.21 12.46
CA LYS A 208 -6.30 11.17 13.51
C LYS A 208 -5.70 10.93 14.91
N ASP A 209 -4.40 10.61 14.97
CA ASP A 209 -3.74 10.22 16.21
C ASP A 209 -2.90 11.35 16.82
N LEU A 210 -3.33 12.62 16.67
CA LEU A 210 -2.65 13.79 17.20
C LEU A 210 -2.45 13.73 18.71
N GLU A 211 -3.40 13.17 19.44
CA GLU A 211 -3.29 13.00 20.90
C GLU A 211 -2.14 12.07 21.28
N ILE A 212 -1.92 11.02 20.46
CA ILE A 212 -0.80 10.09 20.66
C ILE A 212 0.53 10.86 20.50
N TYR A 213 0.65 11.65 19.42
CA TYR A 213 1.85 12.48 19.21
C TYR A 213 2.11 13.41 20.38
N ARG A 214 1.08 14.15 20.84
CA ARG A 214 1.20 15.09 21.97
C ARG A 214 1.63 14.37 23.24
N ARG A 215 1.08 13.19 23.51
CA ARG A 215 1.41 12.39 24.68
C ARG A 215 2.88 11.96 24.68
N ILE A 216 3.38 11.51 23.50
CA ILE A 216 4.78 11.11 23.32
C ILE A 216 5.70 12.32 23.51
N GLN A 217 5.39 13.45 22.90
CA GLN A 217 6.22 14.66 22.98
C GLN A 217 6.37 15.16 24.42
N LYS A 218 5.34 14.99 25.25
CA LYS A 218 5.36 15.38 26.66
C LYS A 218 6.03 14.35 27.56
N SER A 219 6.41 13.20 27.04
CA SER A 219 7.04 12.12 27.81
C SER A 219 8.56 12.28 27.87
N LYS A 220 9.21 11.47 28.71
CA LYS A 220 10.68 11.49 28.88
C LYS A 220 11.45 11.09 27.61
N ILE A 221 10.80 10.44 26.65
CA ILE A 221 11.41 10.09 25.35
C ILE A 221 11.14 11.12 24.26
N GLY A 222 10.39 12.18 24.56
CA GLY A 222 9.94 13.15 23.55
C GLY A 222 11.09 13.78 22.76
N ALA A 223 12.21 14.07 23.42
CA ALA A 223 13.39 14.66 22.77
C ALA A 223 14.07 13.71 21.77
N ASN A 224 13.84 12.39 21.90
CA ASN A 224 14.40 11.37 21.03
C ASN A 224 13.41 10.95 19.93
N CYS A 225 12.22 11.56 19.88
CA CYS A 225 11.15 11.19 18.99
C CYS A 225 10.99 12.17 17.83
N ILE A 226 10.79 11.62 16.64
CA ILE A 226 10.39 12.35 15.43
C ILE A 226 8.98 11.90 15.09
N THR A 227 8.04 12.83 15.04
CA THR A 227 6.66 12.56 14.63
C THR A 227 6.55 12.63 13.10
N MET A 228 5.97 11.61 12.50
CA MET A 228 5.81 11.51 11.05
C MET A 228 4.33 11.70 10.69
N GLU A 229 3.91 12.97 10.62
CA GLU A 229 2.49 13.32 10.56
C GLU A 229 1.87 13.29 9.17
N ASN A 230 2.62 13.49 8.11
CA ASN A 230 2.01 14.06 6.93
C ASN A 230 1.94 13.19 5.69
N LEU A 231 2.97 12.52 5.27
CA LEU A 231 2.95 11.84 3.98
C LEU A 231 3.54 10.44 4.08
N LEU A 232 2.87 9.50 3.43
CA LEU A 232 3.38 8.13 3.30
C LEU A 232 4.79 8.12 2.73
N SER A 233 5.05 8.96 1.74
CA SER A 233 6.38 9.11 1.16
C SER A 233 7.44 9.53 2.18
N GLN A 234 7.07 10.33 3.18
CA GLN A 234 7.97 10.71 4.26
C GLN A 234 8.18 9.58 5.27
N ILE A 235 7.22 8.69 5.39
CA ILE A 235 7.28 7.53 6.29
C ILE A 235 8.21 6.47 5.70
N PHE A 236 8.17 6.26 4.37
CA PHE A 236 8.95 5.21 3.71
C PHE A 236 10.46 5.37 3.86
N PHE A 237 10.96 6.61 3.80
CA PHE A 237 12.39 6.85 3.74
C PHE A 237 13.15 6.39 4.99
N PRO A 238 12.63 6.61 6.21
CA PRO A 238 13.32 6.07 7.39
C PRO A 238 13.43 4.55 7.39
N TYR A 239 12.49 3.83 6.77
CA TYR A 239 12.44 2.36 6.80
C TYR A 239 13.67 1.71 6.19
N LYS A 240 14.27 2.30 5.15
CA LYS A 240 15.50 1.74 4.56
C LYS A 240 16.71 1.84 5.49
N ASN A 241 16.69 2.78 6.44
CA ASN A 241 17.77 2.99 7.41
C ASN A 241 17.36 2.50 8.79
N LEU A 242 16.34 1.67 8.85
CA LEU A 242 15.73 1.21 10.07
C LEU A 242 16.55 0.11 10.72
N TYR A 243 16.75 0.23 12.02
CA TYR A 243 17.29 -0.84 12.84
C TYR A 243 16.19 -1.83 13.25
N LEU A 244 15.00 -1.30 13.60
CA LEU A 244 13.91 -2.11 14.13
C LEU A 244 12.56 -1.40 13.95
N TYR A 245 11.54 -2.16 13.60
CA TYR A 245 10.15 -1.74 13.68
C TYR A 245 9.48 -2.42 14.87
N ILE A 246 8.79 -1.65 15.70
CA ILE A 246 7.97 -2.15 16.81
C ILE A 246 6.59 -1.50 16.68
N GLY A 247 5.56 -2.31 16.51
CA GLY A 247 4.26 -1.67 16.30
C GLY A 247 3.08 -2.62 16.26
N ASN A 248 1.91 -2.00 16.21
CA ASN A 248 0.65 -2.68 16.03
C ASN A 248 0.53 -3.27 14.61
N ASP A 249 -0.37 -4.21 14.44
CA ASP A 249 -0.70 -4.79 13.12
C ASP A 249 -1.39 -3.74 12.25
N THR A 250 -0.62 -3.07 11.41
CA THR A 250 -1.08 -2.01 10.50
C THR A 250 -0.29 -2.05 9.19
N GLY A 251 -0.68 -1.17 8.25
CA GLY A 251 0.06 -0.99 7.00
C GLY A 251 1.54 -0.65 7.20
N PHE A 252 1.88 0.02 8.28
CA PHE A 252 3.28 0.36 8.61
C PHE A 252 4.13 -0.90 8.87
N MET A 253 3.53 -1.93 9.45
CA MET A 253 4.21 -3.23 9.66
C MET A 253 4.64 -3.84 8.33
N HIS A 254 3.77 -3.80 7.33
CA HIS A 254 4.08 -4.34 6.00
C HIS A 254 5.14 -3.51 5.26
N MET A 255 5.35 -2.27 5.60
CA MET A 255 6.45 -1.44 5.09
C MET A 255 7.80 -1.83 5.68
N UNK A 256 7.81 -2.27 7.00
CA UNK A 256 8.71 -2.50 7.60
C UNK A 256 9.25 -3.45 7.33
#